data_ba369b5a45db48dd42b343cdaafa776b
#
_entry.id   ba369b5a45db48dd42b343cdaafa776b
#
_cell.length_a   1.000
_cell.length_b   1.000
_cell.length_c   1.000
_cell.angle_alpha   90.00
_cell.angle_beta   90.00
_cell.angle_gamma   90.00
#
_symmetry.space_group_name_H-M   'P 1'
#
loop_
_entity.id
_entity.type
_entity.pdbx_description
1 polymer ?
#
loop_
_entity_poly.entity_id
_entity_poly.type
_entity_poly.pdbx_seq_one_letter_code
_entity_poly.pdbx_strand_id
1 'polypeptide(L)'
;MKLKLLTLKDKNLFDRFLSLTTHELSAYAFQNIYIWKGLFQIYWSLIEDCLCVFFKDKIGCFLYIPPQTKRLKPGVIKEVFKIMDGFNKNKEISRIENVEEASLSFYQDLDYECAVKPGDYLCRRQDLIRLKGNKFKSKRATFNYFVKHYKFEYLVFSLKYKDGCLKLFDQWLNTRKPKNQDPLYQGMLQDSRICLAHLLNNYLDLGMVGRVVKIDKSIKAFSLGFELNKNTFCISYEIADLSIKGLSQFIFRRFSQDSGDYKYINIMDDSGLENLKKVKLSYHPVKLIPAYIVTRGNDGQKHKLHKKGMAG
;
A
#
# COMPACT_ATOMS: atom_id res chain seq x y z
N MET A 1 8.86 15.68 -24.46
CA MET A 1 9.21 15.25 -23.08
C MET A 1 9.52 13.76 -23.08
N LYS A 2 10.56 13.31 -22.37
CA LYS A 2 11.01 11.90 -22.39
C LYS A 2 10.60 11.20 -21.09
N LEU A 3 9.71 10.19 -21.17
CA LEU A 3 9.41 9.30 -20.07
C LEU A 3 10.60 8.34 -19.85
N LYS A 4 10.99 8.14 -18.61
CA LYS A 4 12.04 7.20 -18.19
C LYS A 4 11.41 6.00 -17.51
N LEU A 5 11.91 4.81 -17.80
CA LEU A 5 11.50 3.59 -17.09
C LEU A 5 12.14 3.57 -15.70
N LEU A 6 11.34 3.30 -14.66
CA LEU A 6 11.79 3.26 -13.27
C LEU A 6 12.83 2.16 -13.06
N THR A 7 13.92 2.50 -12.34
CA THR A 7 14.96 1.57 -11.91
C THR A 7 15.31 1.81 -10.43
N LEU A 8 16.07 0.90 -9.81
CA LEU A 8 16.56 1.11 -8.44
C LEU A 8 17.50 2.33 -8.33
N LYS A 9 18.17 2.71 -9.41
CA LYS A 9 19.06 3.89 -9.45
C LYS A 9 18.28 5.20 -9.23
N ASP A 10 16.98 5.20 -9.48
CA ASP A 10 16.12 6.37 -9.33
C ASP A 10 15.67 6.60 -7.86
N LYS A 11 15.95 5.62 -6.95
CA LYS A 11 15.49 5.67 -5.55
C LYS A 11 15.82 6.99 -4.86
N ASN A 12 17.05 7.45 -4.92
CA ASN A 12 17.47 8.69 -4.24
C ASN A 12 16.73 9.92 -4.78
N LEU A 13 16.42 9.96 -6.08
CA LEU A 13 15.62 11.02 -6.67
C LEU A 13 14.18 10.96 -6.15
N PHE A 14 13.57 9.78 -6.14
CA PHE A 14 12.22 9.59 -5.63
C PHE A 14 12.12 9.95 -4.14
N ASP A 15 13.03 9.45 -3.31
CA ASP A 15 13.05 9.73 -1.87
C ASP A 15 13.13 11.25 -1.61
N ARG A 16 13.92 11.99 -2.40
CA ARG A 16 14.00 13.45 -2.32
C ARG A 16 12.66 14.13 -2.63
N PHE A 17 11.94 13.69 -3.67
CA PHE A 17 10.65 14.28 -4.02
C PHE A 17 9.55 13.88 -3.06
N LEU A 18 9.51 12.61 -2.65
CA LEU A 18 8.52 12.08 -1.71
C LEU A 18 8.67 12.67 -0.30
N SER A 19 9.87 13.15 0.05
CA SER A 19 10.13 13.83 1.33
C SER A 19 9.89 15.34 1.32
N LEU A 20 9.45 15.94 0.20
CA LEU A 20 9.14 17.38 0.13
C LEU A 20 8.01 17.79 1.06
N THR A 21 7.09 16.87 1.31
CA THR A 21 6.00 16.97 2.29
C THR A 21 5.92 15.68 3.10
N THR A 22 5.27 15.73 4.26
CA THR A 22 5.05 14.52 5.06
C THR A 22 3.78 13.82 4.59
N HIS A 23 3.93 12.59 4.12
CA HIS A 23 2.82 11.75 3.68
C HIS A 23 2.48 10.69 4.72
N GLU A 24 1.19 10.39 4.87
CA GLU A 24 0.70 9.33 5.77
C GLU A 24 0.28 8.07 5.00
N LEU A 25 -0.08 8.19 3.70
CA LEU A 25 -0.40 7.04 2.85
C LEU A 25 0.85 6.27 2.44
N SER A 26 0.82 4.97 2.58
CA SER A 26 1.92 4.06 2.22
C SER A 26 2.29 4.09 0.74
N ALA A 27 1.39 4.54 -0.13
CA ALA A 27 1.61 4.72 -1.56
C ALA A 27 2.75 5.71 -1.87
N TYR A 28 3.07 6.63 -0.96
CA TYR A 28 4.13 7.64 -1.13
C TYR A 28 5.51 7.15 -0.69
N ALA A 29 5.76 5.85 -0.75
CA ALA A 29 7.08 5.27 -0.51
C ALA A 29 7.63 4.63 -1.78
N PHE A 30 8.94 4.84 -2.04
CA PHE A 30 9.60 4.22 -3.20
C PHE A 30 9.43 2.70 -3.20
N GLN A 31 9.48 2.08 -2.04
CA GLN A 31 9.27 0.65 -1.85
C GLN A 31 7.93 0.19 -2.46
N ASN A 32 6.84 0.85 -2.08
CA ASN A 32 5.50 0.52 -2.58
C ASN A 32 5.31 0.86 -4.06
N ILE A 33 5.97 1.89 -4.57
CA ILE A 33 5.98 2.18 -6.01
C ILE A 33 6.72 1.08 -6.76
N TYR A 34 7.90 0.71 -6.29
CA TYR A 34 8.82 -0.18 -7.02
C TYR A 34 8.34 -1.63 -7.10
N ILE A 35 7.69 -2.15 -6.06
CA ILE A 35 7.24 -3.56 -6.04
C ILE A 35 6.24 -3.89 -7.15
N TRP A 36 5.49 -2.91 -7.64
CA TRP A 36 4.53 -3.07 -8.74
C TRP A 36 5.18 -3.27 -10.11
N LYS A 37 6.51 -3.13 -10.25
CA LYS A 37 7.23 -3.41 -11.52
C LYS A 37 7.06 -4.83 -12.03
N GLY A 38 6.66 -5.76 -11.18
CA GLY A 38 6.30 -7.11 -11.60
C GLY A 38 5.02 -7.18 -12.45
N LEU A 39 4.17 -6.15 -12.38
CA LEU A 39 2.86 -6.09 -13.02
C LEU A 39 2.73 -4.93 -14.01
N PHE A 40 3.41 -3.81 -13.74
CA PHE A 40 3.32 -2.58 -14.52
C PHE A 40 4.67 -2.18 -15.11
N GLN A 41 4.63 -1.59 -16.28
CA GLN A 41 5.70 -0.73 -16.75
C GLN A 41 5.55 0.62 -16.03
N ILE A 42 6.47 0.93 -15.13
CA ILE A 42 6.44 2.16 -14.36
C ILE A 42 7.35 3.18 -15.03
N TYR A 43 6.74 4.26 -15.52
CA TYR A 43 7.46 5.40 -16.10
C TYR A 43 7.44 6.58 -15.15
N TRP A 44 8.45 7.43 -15.27
CA TRP A 44 8.47 8.71 -14.57
C TRP A 44 9.05 9.82 -15.45
N SER A 45 8.70 11.05 -15.12
CA SER A 45 9.27 12.26 -15.71
C SER A 45 9.19 13.42 -14.74
N LEU A 46 10.06 14.42 -14.92
CA LEU A 46 9.91 15.71 -14.29
C LEU A 46 9.15 16.63 -15.25
N ILE A 47 8.00 17.14 -14.80
CA ILE A 47 7.16 18.10 -15.52
C ILE A 47 7.12 19.37 -14.68
N GLU A 48 7.69 20.49 -15.18
CA GLU A 48 7.82 21.73 -14.41
C GLU A 48 8.34 21.48 -12.98
N ASP A 49 9.41 20.68 -12.85
CA ASP A 49 10.03 20.28 -11.57
C ASP A 49 9.14 19.45 -10.64
N CYS A 50 8.03 18.91 -11.15
CA CYS A 50 7.19 17.96 -10.43
C CYS A 50 7.52 16.53 -10.85
N LEU A 51 7.79 15.64 -9.90
CA LEU A 51 7.95 14.21 -10.18
C LEU A 51 6.58 13.59 -10.46
N CYS A 52 6.40 13.08 -11.68
CA CYS A 52 5.18 12.41 -12.13
C CYS A 52 5.48 10.93 -12.38
N VAL A 53 4.66 10.03 -11.79
CA VAL A 53 4.87 8.57 -11.80
C VAL A 53 3.69 7.88 -12.47
N PHE A 54 3.93 7.30 -13.65
CA PHE A 54 2.91 6.67 -14.49
C PHE A 54 3.02 5.15 -14.41
N PHE A 55 1.92 4.50 -14.12
CA PHE A 55 1.78 3.04 -14.15
C PHE A 55 1.05 2.66 -15.44
N LYS A 56 1.64 1.75 -16.22
CA LYS A 56 1.10 1.29 -17.50
C LYS A 56 1.07 -0.24 -17.56
N ASP A 57 -0.05 -0.78 -17.94
CA ASP A 57 -0.25 -2.20 -18.24
C ASP A 57 -0.94 -2.39 -19.61
N LYS A 58 -1.58 -3.55 -19.81
CA LYS A 58 -2.34 -3.87 -21.02
C LYS A 58 -3.65 -3.10 -21.12
N ILE A 59 -4.23 -2.71 -19.98
CA ILE A 59 -5.51 -2.00 -19.90
C ILE A 59 -5.30 -0.52 -20.23
N GLY A 60 -4.26 0.10 -19.68
CA GLY A 60 -3.95 1.49 -19.93
C GLY A 60 -2.89 2.08 -18.98
N CYS A 61 -2.91 3.40 -18.89
CA CYS A 61 -1.95 4.19 -18.13
C CYS A 61 -2.69 5.12 -17.15
N PHE A 62 -2.20 5.20 -15.93
CA PHE A 62 -2.70 6.13 -14.91
C PHE A 62 -1.53 6.72 -14.10
N LEU A 63 -1.76 7.84 -13.44
CA LEU A 63 -0.79 8.43 -12.51
C LEU A 63 -0.97 7.80 -11.13
N TYR A 64 0.07 7.14 -10.61
CA TYR A 64 0.00 6.34 -9.37
C TYR A 64 -0.17 7.20 -8.11
N ILE A 65 0.50 8.34 -8.06
CA ILE A 65 0.37 9.36 -7.01
C ILE A 65 0.29 10.74 -7.67
N PRO A 66 -0.27 11.77 -7.02
CA PRO A 66 -0.19 13.15 -7.49
C PRO A 66 1.23 13.57 -7.85
N PRO A 67 1.42 14.52 -8.77
CA PRO A 67 2.74 15.08 -9.06
C PRO A 67 3.41 15.61 -7.78
N GLN A 68 4.62 15.10 -7.47
CA GLN A 68 5.32 15.44 -6.23
C GLN A 68 6.10 16.75 -6.39
N THR A 69 5.70 17.75 -5.62
CA THR A 69 6.27 19.11 -5.63
C THR A 69 5.82 19.87 -4.38
N LYS A 70 6.52 20.96 -4.04
CA LYS A 70 6.07 21.87 -2.98
C LYS A 70 4.85 22.71 -3.37
N ARG A 71 4.67 22.99 -4.67
CA ARG A 71 3.56 23.81 -5.17
C ARG A 71 3.08 23.28 -6.52
N LEU A 72 1.96 22.59 -6.46
CA LEU A 72 1.32 22.01 -7.64
C LEU A 72 0.66 23.12 -8.48
N LYS A 73 0.81 23.03 -9.80
CA LYS A 73 0.25 23.99 -10.77
C LYS A 73 -0.78 23.29 -11.67
N PRO A 74 -1.87 24.00 -12.07
CA PRO A 74 -2.89 23.44 -12.97
C PRO A 74 -2.33 22.92 -14.30
N GLY A 75 -1.31 23.61 -14.86
CA GLY A 75 -0.66 23.20 -16.11
C GLY A 75 -0.05 21.82 -16.06
N VAL A 76 0.54 21.42 -14.91
CA VAL A 76 1.12 20.08 -14.71
C VAL A 76 0.02 19.03 -14.78
N ILE A 77 -1.15 19.28 -14.18
CA ILE A 77 -2.28 18.33 -14.20
C ILE A 77 -2.79 18.13 -15.64
N LYS A 78 -2.95 19.19 -16.41
CA LYS A 78 -3.34 19.11 -17.82
C LYS A 78 -2.35 18.27 -18.62
N GLU A 79 -1.04 18.47 -18.40
CA GLU A 79 0.00 17.74 -19.12
C GLU A 79 0.05 16.24 -18.72
N VAL A 80 -0.11 15.88 -17.43
CA VAL A 80 -0.14 14.45 -17.03
C VAL A 80 -1.36 13.74 -17.61
N PHE A 81 -2.54 14.38 -17.65
CA PHE A 81 -3.71 13.80 -18.31
C PHE A 81 -3.49 13.61 -19.81
N LYS A 82 -2.90 14.60 -20.50
CA LYS A 82 -2.55 14.50 -21.92
C LYS A 82 -1.60 13.33 -22.20
N ILE A 83 -0.62 13.10 -21.34
CA ILE A 83 0.30 11.96 -21.45
C ILE A 83 -0.44 10.64 -21.30
N MET A 84 -1.27 10.51 -20.26
CA MET A 84 -2.08 9.30 -20.05
C MET A 84 -3.01 9.03 -21.24
N ASP A 85 -3.66 10.06 -21.77
CA ASP A 85 -4.53 9.99 -22.95
C ASP A 85 -3.80 9.53 -24.22
N GLY A 86 -2.50 9.83 -24.32
CA GLY A 86 -1.66 9.32 -25.40
C GLY A 86 -1.44 7.81 -25.35
N PHE A 87 -1.53 7.20 -24.16
CA PHE A 87 -1.47 5.76 -23.96
C PHE A 87 -2.84 5.08 -24.00
N ASN A 88 -3.90 5.78 -23.57
CA ASN A 88 -5.22 5.20 -23.34
C ASN A 88 -6.13 5.35 -24.55
N LYS A 89 -6.62 4.22 -25.10
CA LYS A 89 -7.70 4.23 -26.11
C LYS A 89 -9.00 4.76 -25.49
N ASN A 90 -9.37 4.25 -24.30
CA ASN A 90 -10.45 4.80 -23.48
C ASN A 90 -9.85 5.80 -22.47
N LYS A 91 -10.21 7.07 -22.62
CA LYS A 91 -9.69 8.17 -21.79
C LYS A 91 -10.25 8.18 -20.36
N GLU A 92 -11.32 7.45 -20.08
CA GLU A 92 -11.84 7.25 -18.72
C GLU A 92 -10.88 6.47 -17.81
N ILE A 93 -9.92 5.74 -18.40
CA ILE A 93 -8.84 5.06 -17.67
C ILE A 93 -7.85 6.08 -17.08
N SER A 94 -7.71 7.25 -17.73
CA SER A 94 -6.80 8.32 -17.27
C SER A 94 -7.29 8.89 -15.96
N ARG A 95 -6.52 8.67 -14.89
CA ARG A 95 -6.85 9.10 -13.54
C ARG A 95 -5.59 9.32 -12.71
N ILE A 96 -5.73 10.05 -11.61
CA ILE A 96 -4.68 10.21 -10.59
C ILE A 96 -5.13 9.43 -9.36
N GLU A 97 -4.31 8.51 -8.91
CA GLU A 97 -4.59 7.67 -7.74
C GLU A 97 -3.90 8.18 -6.47
N ASN A 98 -4.32 7.64 -5.33
CA ASN A 98 -3.74 7.88 -4.01
C ASN A 98 -3.62 9.36 -3.64
N VAL A 99 -4.58 10.17 -4.05
CA VAL A 99 -4.65 11.59 -3.68
C VAL A 99 -5.01 11.69 -2.20
N GLU A 100 -4.27 12.49 -1.44
CA GLU A 100 -4.53 12.75 -0.03
C GLU A 100 -5.63 13.81 0.12
N GLU A 101 -6.42 13.74 1.19
CA GLU A 101 -7.55 14.61 1.49
C GLU A 101 -7.18 16.11 1.44
N ALA A 102 -6.00 16.45 1.95
CA ALA A 102 -5.52 17.84 1.95
C ALA A 102 -5.34 18.47 0.56
N SER A 103 -5.29 17.65 -0.49
CA SER A 103 -5.12 18.12 -1.88
C SER A 103 -6.41 18.19 -2.67
N LEU A 104 -7.55 17.78 -2.11
CA LEU A 104 -8.81 17.64 -2.87
C LEU A 104 -9.33 18.97 -3.40
N SER A 105 -9.31 20.04 -2.59
CA SER A 105 -9.77 21.36 -3.00
C SER A 105 -9.08 21.85 -4.28
N PHE A 106 -7.77 21.61 -4.40
CA PHE A 106 -7.03 21.97 -5.60
C PHE A 106 -7.59 21.30 -6.88
N TYR A 107 -8.00 20.03 -6.80
CA TYR A 107 -8.56 19.31 -7.95
C TYR A 107 -10.02 19.72 -8.20
N GLN A 108 -10.80 19.93 -7.14
CA GLN A 108 -12.19 20.36 -7.23
C GLN A 108 -12.31 21.77 -7.84
N ASP A 109 -11.39 22.68 -7.49
CA ASP A 109 -11.31 24.03 -8.08
C ASP A 109 -10.96 24.01 -9.58
N LEU A 110 -10.46 22.89 -10.08
CA LEU A 110 -10.15 22.64 -11.49
C LEU A 110 -11.20 21.77 -12.19
N ASP A 111 -12.40 21.59 -11.58
CA ASP A 111 -13.52 20.77 -12.10
C ASP A 111 -13.21 19.29 -12.25
N TYR A 112 -12.25 18.72 -11.50
CA TYR A 112 -12.04 17.27 -11.43
C TYR A 112 -12.97 16.64 -10.41
N GLU A 113 -13.40 15.41 -10.70
CA GLU A 113 -14.15 14.56 -9.76
C GLU A 113 -13.19 13.82 -8.85
N CYS A 114 -13.53 13.77 -7.54
CA CYS A 114 -12.75 13.10 -6.52
C CYS A 114 -13.59 12.00 -5.87
N ALA A 115 -13.23 10.73 -6.09
CA ALA A 115 -13.90 9.57 -5.51
C ALA A 115 -13.03 8.93 -4.42
N VAL A 116 -13.64 8.60 -3.27
CA VAL A 116 -12.94 7.92 -2.18
C VAL A 116 -12.63 6.47 -2.56
N LYS A 117 -11.46 5.99 -2.17
CA LYS A 117 -11.05 4.58 -2.23
C LYS A 117 -10.58 4.09 -0.86
N PRO A 118 -10.40 2.77 -0.65
CA PRO A 118 -9.83 2.25 0.60
C PRO A 118 -8.53 2.97 0.94
N GLY A 119 -8.41 3.38 2.20
CA GLY A 119 -7.26 4.12 2.71
C GLY A 119 -6.52 3.35 3.81
N ASP A 120 -5.40 3.89 4.25
CA ASP A 120 -4.50 3.22 5.18
C ASP A 120 -4.99 3.30 6.63
N TYR A 121 -4.73 2.26 7.39
CA TYR A 121 -5.00 2.18 8.81
C TYR A 121 -3.75 2.55 9.62
N LEU A 122 -3.84 3.60 10.43
CA LEU A 122 -2.76 4.06 11.28
C LEU A 122 -3.01 3.64 12.73
N CYS A 123 -2.12 2.83 13.28
CA CYS A 123 -2.17 2.38 14.67
C CYS A 123 -1.13 3.11 15.52
N ARG A 124 -1.46 3.40 16.80
CA ARG A 124 -0.45 3.85 17.74
C ARG A 124 0.46 2.67 18.10
N ARG A 125 1.77 2.78 17.83
CA ARG A 125 2.74 1.70 18.07
C ARG A 125 2.68 1.18 19.52
N GLN A 126 2.58 2.07 20.50
CA GLN A 126 2.53 1.68 21.92
C GLN A 126 1.30 0.82 22.25
N ASP A 127 0.17 1.04 21.59
CA ASP A 127 -1.03 0.23 21.79
C ASP A 127 -0.82 -1.20 21.28
N LEU A 128 -0.16 -1.34 20.11
CA LEU A 128 0.17 -2.64 19.52
C LEU A 128 1.18 -3.43 20.36
N ILE A 129 2.16 -2.75 20.96
CA ILE A 129 3.18 -3.36 21.81
C ILE A 129 2.60 -3.78 23.16
N ARG A 130 1.86 -2.89 23.81
CA ARG A 130 1.35 -3.13 25.18
C ARG A 130 0.10 -3.98 25.20
N LEU A 131 -0.76 -3.87 24.18
CA LEU A 131 -2.06 -4.51 24.10
C LEU A 131 -2.91 -4.31 25.38
N LYS A 132 -2.87 -3.11 26.00
CA LYS A 132 -3.55 -2.82 27.28
C LYS A 132 -5.07 -2.70 27.10
N GLY A 133 -5.81 -3.04 28.17
CA GLY A 133 -7.26 -2.87 28.26
C GLY A 133 -8.07 -4.02 27.67
N ASN A 134 -9.39 -3.97 27.86
CA ASN A 134 -10.32 -5.03 27.45
C ASN A 134 -10.38 -5.18 25.94
N LYS A 135 -10.26 -4.11 25.17
CA LYS A 135 -10.26 -4.13 23.71
C LYS A 135 -9.20 -5.04 23.11
N PHE A 136 -8.09 -5.26 23.79
CA PHE A 136 -7.01 -6.15 23.36
C PHE A 136 -6.95 -7.49 24.11
N LYS A 137 -7.94 -7.84 24.96
CA LYS A 137 -7.94 -9.07 25.76
C LYS A 137 -7.72 -10.33 24.90
N SER A 138 -8.46 -10.44 23.79
CA SER A 138 -8.34 -11.58 22.87
C SER A 138 -6.94 -11.64 22.21
N LYS A 139 -6.40 -10.50 21.79
CA LYS A 139 -5.05 -10.44 21.17
C LYS A 139 -3.97 -10.86 22.14
N ARG A 140 -4.04 -10.43 23.42
CA ARG A 140 -3.11 -10.87 24.47
C ARG A 140 -3.24 -12.37 24.76
N ALA A 141 -4.47 -12.87 24.87
CA ALA A 141 -4.70 -14.28 25.15
C ALA A 141 -4.12 -15.19 24.06
N THR A 142 -4.34 -14.85 22.78
CA THR A 142 -3.80 -15.63 21.66
C THR A 142 -2.28 -15.49 21.53
N PHE A 143 -1.71 -14.30 21.74
CA PHE A 143 -0.27 -14.09 21.82
C PHE A 143 0.37 -14.97 22.91
N ASN A 144 -0.17 -14.92 24.15
CA ASN A 144 0.34 -15.69 25.29
C ASN A 144 0.19 -17.20 25.05
N TYR A 145 -0.91 -17.63 24.41
CA TYR A 145 -1.10 -19.01 24.02
C TYR A 145 0.03 -19.49 23.12
N PHE A 146 0.35 -18.74 22.06
CA PHE A 146 1.43 -19.09 21.15
C PHE A 146 2.76 -19.24 21.88
N VAL A 147 3.15 -18.23 22.66
CA VAL A 147 4.43 -18.21 23.39
C VAL A 147 4.55 -19.38 24.36
N LYS A 148 3.42 -19.80 25.00
CA LYS A 148 3.41 -20.88 25.97
C LYS A 148 3.48 -22.29 25.33
N HIS A 149 2.88 -22.48 24.14
CA HIS A 149 2.62 -23.83 23.60
C HIS A 149 3.52 -24.23 22.43
N TYR A 150 4.29 -23.28 21.87
CA TYR A 150 5.15 -23.57 20.71
C TYR A 150 6.61 -23.28 21.01
N LYS A 151 7.50 -24.16 20.55
CA LYS A 151 8.93 -23.89 20.45
C LYS A 151 9.20 -23.23 19.11
N PHE A 152 9.83 -22.08 19.09
CA PHE A 152 10.05 -21.30 17.87
C PHE A 152 11.35 -20.49 17.94
N GLU A 153 11.84 -20.12 16.77
CA GLU A 153 12.90 -19.13 16.61
C GLU A 153 12.30 -17.84 15.98
N TYR A 154 12.58 -16.68 16.57
CA TYR A 154 12.23 -15.39 16.01
C TYR A 154 13.49 -14.68 15.54
N LEU A 155 13.65 -14.48 14.23
CA LEU A 155 14.91 -14.15 13.60
C LEU A 155 14.76 -12.91 12.71
N VAL A 156 15.88 -12.17 12.54
CA VAL A 156 15.98 -11.14 11.48
C VAL A 156 15.88 -11.81 10.12
N PHE A 157 15.07 -11.23 9.23
CA PHE A 157 15.01 -11.70 7.86
C PHE A 157 16.37 -11.54 7.17
N SER A 158 16.74 -12.53 6.40
CA SER A 158 17.87 -12.47 5.45
C SER A 158 17.50 -13.23 4.18
N LEU A 159 18.23 -12.98 3.07
CA LEU A 159 17.91 -13.55 1.77
C LEU A 159 17.87 -15.10 1.75
N LYS A 160 18.55 -15.78 2.68
CA LYS A 160 18.45 -17.25 2.85
C LYS A 160 17.06 -17.75 3.21
N TYR A 161 16.18 -16.87 3.74
CA TYR A 161 14.78 -17.20 4.10
C TYR A 161 13.78 -16.88 2.99
N LYS A 162 14.23 -16.28 1.89
CA LYS A 162 13.37 -15.84 0.78
C LYS A 162 12.46 -16.95 0.28
N ASP A 163 13.03 -18.10 -0.09
CA ASP A 163 12.27 -19.22 -0.65
C ASP A 163 11.28 -19.82 0.37
N GLY A 164 11.67 -19.86 1.66
CA GLY A 164 10.77 -20.24 2.74
C GLY A 164 9.58 -19.30 2.91
N CYS A 165 9.80 -17.99 2.77
CA CYS A 165 8.73 -16.98 2.81
C CYS A 165 7.80 -17.10 1.60
N LEU A 166 8.34 -17.31 0.40
CA LEU A 166 7.54 -17.52 -0.81
C LEU A 166 6.71 -18.79 -0.73
N LYS A 167 7.30 -19.89 -0.24
CA LYS A 167 6.59 -21.16 0.00
C LYS A 167 5.45 -20.99 1.01
N LEU A 168 5.68 -20.27 2.10
CA LEU A 168 4.63 -19.99 3.09
C LEU A 168 3.51 -19.15 2.47
N PHE A 169 3.85 -18.14 1.66
CA PHE A 169 2.85 -17.33 0.96
C PHE A 169 2.00 -18.19 0.01
N ASP A 170 2.61 -19.10 -0.74
CA ASP A 170 1.91 -20.01 -1.65
C ASP A 170 0.97 -20.97 -0.87
N GLN A 171 1.39 -21.46 0.29
CA GLN A 171 0.53 -22.23 1.19
C GLN A 171 -0.65 -21.39 1.69
N TRP A 172 -0.41 -20.16 2.11
CA TRP A 172 -1.44 -19.23 2.54
C TRP A 172 -2.43 -18.92 1.40
N LEU A 173 -1.97 -18.67 0.17
CA LEU A 173 -2.81 -18.53 -1.02
C LEU A 173 -3.74 -19.72 -1.21
N ASN A 174 -3.21 -20.94 -1.14
CA ASN A 174 -3.98 -22.16 -1.33
C ASN A 174 -5.09 -22.33 -0.28
N THR A 175 -4.93 -21.78 0.92
CA THR A 175 -5.99 -21.76 1.94
C THR A 175 -7.04 -20.69 1.70
N ARG A 176 -6.75 -19.67 0.88
CA ARG A 176 -7.64 -18.53 0.59
C ARG A 176 -8.44 -18.71 -0.70
N LYS A 177 -7.82 -19.26 -1.74
CA LYS A 177 -8.45 -19.47 -3.05
C LYS A 177 -9.82 -20.16 -2.99
N PRO A 178 -10.00 -21.25 -2.23
CA PRO A 178 -11.30 -21.92 -2.18
C PRO A 178 -12.39 -21.13 -1.46
N LYS A 179 -12.01 -20.12 -0.65
CA LYS A 179 -12.95 -19.36 0.20
C LYS A 179 -13.67 -18.23 -0.53
N ASN A 180 -13.13 -17.78 -1.64
CA ASN A 180 -13.72 -16.74 -2.47
C ASN A 180 -13.37 -17.00 -3.93
N GLN A 181 -14.39 -17.28 -4.76
CA GLN A 181 -14.27 -17.60 -6.19
C GLN A 181 -14.33 -16.36 -7.09
N ASP A 182 -14.48 -15.16 -6.52
CA ASP A 182 -14.49 -13.92 -7.28
C ASP A 182 -13.18 -13.77 -8.08
N PRO A 183 -13.24 -13.65 -9.42
CA PRO A 183 -12.05 -13.50 -10.27
C PRO A 183 -11.17 -12.30 -9.88
N LEU A 184 -11.79 -11.19 -9.45
CA LEU A 184 -11.06 -10.01 -9.00
C LEU A 184 -10.22 -10.33 -7.76
N TYR A 185 -10.84 -10.99 -6.76
CA TYR A 185 -10.14 -11.44 -5.56
C TYR A 185 -8.98 -12.39 -5.88
N GLN A 186 -9.19 -13.35 -6.79
CA GLN A 186 -8.15 -14.27 -7.23
C GLN A 186 -6.98 -13.53 -7.92
N GLY A 187 -7.30 -12.54 -8.76
CA GLY A 187 -6.32 -11.66 -9.38
C GLY A 187 -5.47 -10.91 -8.34
N MET A 188 -6.12 -10.26 -7.37
CA MET A 188 -5.44 -9.53 -6.29
C MET A 188 -4.47 -10.42 -5.48
N LEU A 189 -4.83 -11.69 -5.23
CA LEU A 189 -3.95 -12.64 -4.55
C LEU A 189 -2.70 -12.95 -5.38
N GLN A 190 -2.86 -13.14 -6.70
CA GLN A 190 -1.73 -13.38 -7.62
C GLN A 190 -0.83 -12.16 -7.73
N ASP A 191 -1.41 -10.97 -7.87
CA ASP A 191 -0.68 -9.71 -7.93
C ASP A 191 0.16 -9.50 -6.66
N SER A 192 -0.44 -9.76 -5.49
CA SER A 192 0.28 -9.70 -4.20
C SER A 192 1.46 -10.68 -4.15
N ARG A 193 1.33 -11.88 -4.74
CA ARG A 193 2.40 -12.88 -4.83
C ARG A 193 3.55 -12.39 -5.72
N ILE A 194 3.23 -11.78 -6.86
CA ILE A 194 4.21 -11.23 -7.79
C ILE A 194 4.95 -10.06 -7.13
N CYS A 195 4.21 -9.14 -6.49
CA CYS A 195 4.79 -8.01 -5.76
C CYS A 195 5.70 -8.46 -4.61
N LEU A 196 5.29 -9.48 -3.83
CA LEU A 196 6.13 -10.06 -2.78
C LEU A 196 7.43 -10.63 -3.33
N ALA A 197 7.38 -11.40 -4.43
CA ALA A 197 8.57 -11.96 -5.06
C ALA A 197 9.52 -10.84 -5.53
N HIS A 198 8.95 -9.78 -6.12
CA HIS A 198 9.71 -8.62 -6.56
C HIS A 198 10.35 -7.86 -5.39
N LEU A 199 9.62 -7.68 -4.29
CA LEU A 199 10.13 -7.10 -3.05
C LEU A 199 11.31 -7.92 -2.50
N LEU A 200 11.14 -9.23 -2.35
CA LEU A 200 12.16 -10.10 -1.77
C LEU A 200 13.42 -10.19 -2.64
N ASN A 201 13.29 -10.09 -3.97
CA ASN A 201 14.42 -10.03 -4.90
C ASN A 201 15.24 -8.75 -4.75
N ASN A 202 14.63 -7.66 -4.33
CA ASN A 202 15.24 -6.34 -4.21
C ASN A 202 15.28 -5.84 -2.74
N TYR A 203 15.18 -6.78 -1.79
CA TYR A 203 15.00 -6.48 -0.36
C TYR A 203 16.03 -5.49 0.20
N LEU A 204 17.32 -5.71 -0.11
CA LEU A 204 18.41 -4.86 0.37
C LEU A 204 18.38 -3.47 -0.29
N ASP A 205 18.22 -3.43 -1.60
CA ASP A 205 18.20 -2.18 -2.37
C ASP A 205 16.98 -1.30 -2.01
N LEU A 206 15.88 -1.92 -1.62
CA LEU A 206 14.68 -1.23 -1.14
C LEU A 206 14.81 -0.75 0.31
N GLY A 207 15.85 -1.16 1.04
CA GLY A 207 16.01 -0.81 2.46
C GLY A 207 14.91 -1.39 3.35
N MET A 208 14.46 -2.60 3.03
CA MET A 208 13.41 -3.27 3.81
C MET A 208 13.91 -3.78 5.15
N VAL A 209 13.03 -3.81 6.14
CA VAL A 209 13.24 -4.48 7.44
C VAL A 209 12.31 -5.69 7.52
N GLY A 210 12.78 -6.79 8.07
CA GLY A 210 11.97 -8.01 8.15
C GLY A 210 12.29 -8.90 9.33
N ARG A 211 11.29 -9.71 9.70
CA ARG A 211 11.40 -10.78 10.69
C ARG A 211 10.75 -12.05 10.17
N VAL A 212 11.27 -13.18 10.61
CA VAL A 212 10.69 -14.50 10.35
C VAL A 212 10.51 -15.28 11.65
N VAL A 213 9.51 -16.14 11.68
CA VAL A 213 9.34 -17.15 12.72
C VAL A 213 9.52 -18.52 12.11
N LYS A 214 10.43 -19.31 12.72
CA LYS A 214 10.64 -20.72 12.36
C LYS A 214 10.07 -21.62 13.45
N ILE A 215 9.40 -22.69 13.03
CA ILE A 215 8.98 -23.81 13.86
C ILE A 215 9.37 -25.07 13.09
N ASP A 216 10.00 -26.03 13.76
CA ASP A 216 10.46 -27.29 13.17
C ASP A 216 11.25 -27.07 11.85
N LYS A 217 12.21 -26.16 11.88
CA LYS A 217 13.09 -25.76 10.77
C LYS A 217 12.39 -25.10 9.58
N SER A 218 11.05 -24.92 9.62
CA SER A 218 10.26 -24.30 8.54
C SER A 218 9.85 -22.88 8.88
N ILE A 219 9.81 -21.98 7.87
CA ILE A 219 9.24 -20.64 8.03
C ILE A 219 7.72 -20.76 8.20
N LYS A 220 7.21 -20.26 9.31
CA LYS A 220 5.78 -20.30 9.68
C LYS A 220 5.14 -18.92 9.76
N ALA A 221 5.93 -17.86 9.88
CA ALA A 221 5.47 -16.50 9.69
C ALA A 221 6.63 -15.59 9.21
N PHE A 222 6.28 -14.52 8.53
CA PHE A 222 7.17 -13.42 8.26
C PHE A 222 6.42 -12.08 8.25
N SER A 223 7.14 -11.01 8.58
CA SER A 223 6.66 -9.65 8.45
C SER A 223 7.76 -8.78 7.84
N LEU A 224 7.36 -7.91 6.90
CA LEU A 224 8.26 -7.01 6.17
C LEU A 224 7.71 -5.59 6.24
N GLY A 225 8.60 -4.62 6.37
CA GLY A 225 8.20 -3.21 6.45
C GLY A 225 9.35 -2.27 6.15
N PHE A 226 9.06 -0.99 6.22
CA PHE A 226 10.01 0.09 5.95
C PHE A 226 9.60 1.37 6.68
N GLU A 227 10.52 2.31 6.81
CA GLU A 227 10.22 3.66 7.28
C GLU A 227 9.41 4.41 6.23
N LEU A 228 8.18 4.83 6.57
CA LEU A 228 7.35 5.66 5.71
C LEU A 228 7.70 7.14 5.87
N ASN A 229 7.87 7.57 7.12
CA ASN A 229 8.33 8.91 7.49
C ASN A 229 8.89 8.87 8.92
N LYS A 230 9.45 9.99 9.41
CA LYS A 230 10.10 10.09 10.74
C LYS A 230 9.23 9.61 11.91
N ASN A 231 7.92 9.61 11.78
CA ASN A 231 6.99 9.22 12.84
C ASN A 231 6.30 7.87 12.60
N THR A 232 6.40 7.31 11.40
CA THR A 232 5.57 6.19 10.98
C THR A 232 6.41 5.11 10.29
N PHE A 233 6.32 3.89 10.80
CA PHE A 233 6.80 2.69 10.16
C PHE A 233 5.64 1.99 9.43
N CYS A 234 5.85 1.53 8.20
CA CYS A 234 4.85 0.80 7.43
C CYS A 234 5.13 -0.70 7.45
N ILE A 235 4.14 -1.50 7.83
CA ILE A 235 4.15 -2.97 7.68
C ILE A 235 3.47 -3.31 6.36
N SER A 236 4.27 -3.69 5.35
CA SER A 236 3.77 -3.95 3.99
C SER A 236 3.31 -5.40 3.79
N TYR A 237 3.97 -6.35 4.45
CA TYR A 237 3.59 -7.76 4.42
C TYR A 237 3.62 -8.36 5.81
N GLU A 238 2.57 -9.11 6.13
CA GLU A 238 2.50 -10.00 7.28
C GLU A 238 1.76 -11.26 6.88
N ILE A 239 2.48 -12.36 6.86
CA ILE A 239 1.95 -13.69 6.51
C ILE A 239 2.29 -14.67 7.64
N ALA A 240 1.31 -15.45 8.04
CA ALA A 240 1.47 -16.50 9.04
C ALA A 240 0.70 -17.77 8.64
N ASP A 241 1.21 -18.92 9.03
CA ASP A 241 0.50 -20.19 8.96
C ASP A 241 -0.72 -20.14 9.89
N LEU A 242 -1.91 -20.11 9.28
CA LEU A 242 -3.18 -19.92 10.01
C LEU A 242 -3.60 -21.12 10.85
N SER A 243 -2.96 -22.27 10.66
CA SER A 243 -3.18 -23.46 11.50
C SER A 243 -2.54 -23.32 12.89
N ILE A 244 -1.58 -22.37 13.05
CA ILE A 244 -0.85 -22.16 14.29
C ILE A 244 -1.50 -21.02 15.08
N LYS A 245 -2.24 -21.39 16.13
CA LYS A 245 -2.99 -20.43 16.95
C LYS A 245 -2.08 -19.41 17.61
N GLY A 246 -2.37 -18.12 17.37
CA GLY A 246 -1.69 -16.98 17.97
C GLY A 246 -0.42 -16.52 17.27
N LEU A 247 0.04 -17.22 16.22
CA LEU A 247 1.25 -16.89 15.49
C LEU A 247 1.18 -15.52 14.80
N SER A 248 0.04 -15.18 14.15
CA SER A 248 -0.16 -13.85 13.55
C SER A 248 -0.07 -12.74 14.60
N GLN A 249 -0.72 -12.90 15.76
CA GLN A 249 -0.65 -11.93 16.85
C GLN A 249 0.76 -11.81 17.43
N PHE A 250 1.49 -12.92 17.45
CA PHE A 250 2.87 -12.95 17.93
C PHE A 250 3.77 -12.12 17.01
N ILE A 251 3.79 -12.44 15.70
CA ILE A 251 4.71 -11.77 14.77
C ILE A 251 4.36 -10.29 14.62
N PHE A 252 3.08 -9.94 14.54
CA PHE A 252 2.64 -8.54 14.45
C PHE A 252 3.09 -7.71 15.63
N ARG A 253 2.85 -8.20 16.85
CA ARG A 253 3.26 -7.52 18.08
C ARG A 253 4.78 -7.38 18.16
N ARG A 254 5.52 -8.47 17.94
CA ARG A 254 6.98 -8.49 18.02
C ARG A 254 7.62 -7.61 16.96
N PHE A 255 7.13 -7.65 15.74
CA PHE A 255 7.62 -6.80 14.68
C PHE A 255 7.33 -5.31 14.95
N SER A 256 6.16 -4.99 15.50
CA SER A 256 5.87 -3.62 15.96
C SER A 256 6.79 -3.16 17.10
N GLN A 257 7.28 -4.07 17.95
CA GLN A 257 8.29 -3.75 18.98
C GLN A 257 9.65 -3.44 18.35
N ASP A 258 10.05 -4.22 17.35
CA ASP A 258 11.36 -4.16 16.72
C ASP A 258 11.47 -3.10 15.62
N SER A 259 10.35 -2.46 15.24
CA SER A 259 10.34 -1.46 14.15
C SER A 259 11.07 -0.14 14.47
N GLY A 260 11.66 0.03 15.67
CA GLY A 260 12.32 1.27 16.09
C GLY A 260 11.41 2.20 16.90
N ASP A 261 11.78 3.47 17.06
CA ASP A 261 11.07 4.43 17.95
C ASP A 261 10.00 5.27 17.23
N TYR A 262 9.32 4.66 16.24
CA TYR A 262 8.22 5.32 15.56
C TYR A 262 7.00 5.48 16.48
N LYS A 263 6.28 6.58 16.32
CA LYS A 263 5.04 6.86 17.06
C LYS A 263 3.87 6.00 16.54
N TYR A 264 3.85 5.74 15.23
CA TYR A 264 2.78 5.07 14.53
C TYR A 264 3.27 3.88 13.72
N ILE A 265 2.36 2.93 13.52
CA ILE A 265 2.47 1.84 12.55
C ILE A 265 1.35 2.00 11.52
N ASN A 266 1.72 2.20 10.26
CA ASN A 266 0.81 2.11 9.13
C ASN A 266 0.73 0.64 8.71
N ILE A 267 -0.48 0.10 8.65
CA ILE A 267 -0.74 -1.30 8.30
C ILE A 267 -1.44 -1.42 6.93
N MET A 268 -1.30 -0.40 6.09
CA MET A 268 -1.85 -0.27 4.75
C MET A 268 -3.39 -0.34 4.69
N ASP A 269 -3.98 -0.31 3.50
CA ASP A 269 -5.41 -0.43 3.26
C ASP A 269 -5.93 -1.87 3.38
N ASP A 270 -7.24 -2.04 3.28
CA ASP A 270 -7.92 -3.35 3.33
C ASP A 270 -8.29 -3.89 1.94
N SER A 271 -7.86 -3.22 0.87
CA SER A 271 -8.15 -3.57 -0.52
C SER A 271 -9.66 -3.77 -0.81
N GLY A 272 -10.53 -3.13 -0.02
CA GLY A 272 -11.98 -3.30 -0.11
C GLY A 272 -12.49 -4.66 0.40
N LEU A 273 -11.67 -5.45 1.11
CA LEU A 273 -12.01 -6.77 1.60
C LEU A 273 -12.53 -6.70 3.04
N GLU A 274 -13.80 -7.00 3.26
CA GLU A 274 -14.47 -6.94 4.55
C GLU A 274 -13.78 -7.77 5.66
N ASN A 275 -13.24 -8.95 5.32
CA ASN A 275 -12.50 -9.76 6.26
C ASN A 275 -11.18 -9.10 6.70
N LEU A 276 -10.47 -8.46 5.78
CA LEU A 276 -9.22 -7.75 6.06
C LEU A 276 -9.51 -6.47 6.86
N LYS A 277 -10.55 -5.73 6.48
CA LYS A 277 -11.06 -4.58 7.24
C LYS A 277 -11.34 -4.93 8.69
N LYS A 278 -12.11 -6.02 8.95
CA LYS A 278 -12.38 -6.51 10.31
C LYS A 278 -11.11 -6.82 11.09
N VAL A 279 -10.13 -7.47 10.45
CA VAL A 279 -8.83 -7.75 11.09
C VAL A 279 -8.10 -6.47 11.46
N LYS A 280 -8.00 -5.50 10.54
CA LYS A 280 -7.31 -4.21 10.78
C LYS A 280 -8.01 -3.39 11.86
N LEU A 281 -9.32 -3.26 11.81
CA LEU A 281 -10.12 -2.57 12.84
C LEU A 281 -9.97 -3.22 14.23
N SER A 282 -9.75 -4.53 14.30
CA SER A 282 -9.54 -5.24 15.58
C SER A 282 -8.23 -4.87 16.31
N TYR A 283 -7.35 -4.11 15.66
CA TYR A 283 -6.16 -3.50 16.26
C TYR A 283 -6.39 -2.06 16.71
N HIS A 284 -7.63 -1.56 16.59
CA HIS A 284 -8.07 -0.24 17.04
C HIS A 284 -7.19 0.90 16.50
N PRO A 285 -7.12 1.07 15.18
CA PRO A 285 -6.37 2.15 14.58
C PRO A 285 -6.84 3.51 15.14
N VAL A 286 -5.91 4.43 15.31
CA VAL A 286 -6.19 5.78 15.82
C VAL A 286 -6.65 6.72 14.71
N LYS A 287 -6.37 6.36 13.45
CA LYS A 287 -6.77 7.12 12.27
C LYS A 287 -6.96 6.17 11.09
N LEU A 288 -7.99 6.40 10.31
CA LEU A 288 -8.12 5.92 8.94
C LEU A 288 -7.70 7.07 8.03
N ILE A 289 -6.72 6.84 7.18
CA ILE A 289 -6.16 7.84 6.26
C ILE A 289 -6.84 7.61 4.91
N PRO A 290 -7.80 8.45 4.50
CA PRO A 290 -8.51 8.23 3.24
C PRO A 290 -7.57 8.45 2.05
N ALA A 291 -7.78 7.70 0.98
CA ALA A 291 -7.19 7.91 -0.31
C ALA A 291 -8.28 8.23 -1.33
N TYR A 292 -7.93 8.99 -2.37
CA TYR A 292 -8.90 9.38 -3.39
C TYR A 292 -8.35 9.10 -4.79
N ILE A 293 -9.29 8.93 -5.72
CA ILE A 293 -9.03 8.86 -7.15
C ILE A 293 -9.58 10.15 -7.75
N VAL A 294 -8.77 10.81 -8.57
CA VAL A 294 -9.15 12.02 -9.30
C VAL A 294 -9.31 11.68 -10.78
N THR A 295 -10.46 12.01 -11.32
CA THR A 295 -10.83 11.82 -12.73
C THR A 295 -11.36 13.12 -13.34
N ARG A 296 -11.37 13.21 -14.66
CA ARG A 296 -12.15 14.24 -15.34
C ARG A 296 -13.63 13.92 -15.23
N GLY A 297 -14.45 14.88 -14.83
CA GLY A 297 -15.90 14.72 -14.83
C GLY A 297 -16.42 14.32 -16.21
N ASN A 298 -17.43 13.47 -16.24
CA ASN A 298 -18.11 13.12 -17.48
C ASN A 298 -18.88 14.33 -18.00
N ASP A 299 -18.42 14.95 -19.07
CA ASP A 299 -19.13 16.07 -19.77
C ASP A 299 -20.59 15.74 -20.10
N GLY A 300 -20.95 14.45 -20.19
CA GLY A 300 -22.31 13.99 -20.44
C GLY A 300 -23.31 14.19 -19.29
N GLN A 301 -22.85 14.33 -18.03
CA GLN A 301 -23.76 14.57 -16.90
C GLN A 301 -23.95 16.06 -16.60
N LYS A 302 -22.97 16.91 -16.87
CA LYS A 302 -23.10 18.38 -16.68
C LYS A 302 -24.22 18.97 -17.57
N HIS A 303 -24.43 18.46 -18.78
CA HIS A 303 -25.53 18.90 -19.67
C HIS A 303 -26.94 18.51 -19.22
N LYS A 304 -27.11 17.49 -18.36
CA LYS A 304 -28.42 17.09 -17.84
C LYS A 304 -28.86 17.91 -16.61
N LEU A 305 -27.91 18.40 -15.81
CA LEU A 305 -28.22 19.22 -14.64
C LEU A 305 -28.52 20.69 -15.02
N HIS A 306 -27.86 21.23 -16.05
CA HIS A 306 -28.17 22.59 -16.52
C HIS A 306 -29.50 22.69 -17.28
N LYS A 307 -29.98 21.61 -17.91
CA LYS A 307 -31.30 21.61 -18.58
C LYS A 307 -32.48 21.39 -17.61
N LYS A 308 -32.26 20.90 -16.38
CA LYS A 308 -33.33 20.78 -15.36
C LYS A 308 -33.47 22.05 -14.49
N GLY A 309 -32.53 22.99 -14.54
CA GLY A 309 -32.60 24.24 -13.78
C GLY A 309 -33.21 25.44 -14.56
N MET A 310 -33.61 25.24 -15.82
CA MET A 310 -34.28 26.30 -16.65
C MET A 310 -35.71 25.96 -17.07
N ALA A 311 -36.33 24.96 -16.46
CA ALA A 311 -37.75 24.66 -16.65
C ALA A 311 -38.38 24.45 -15.27
N GLY A 312 -38.64 25.55 -14.60
CA GLY A 312 -39.34 25.63 -13.31
C GLY A 312 -39.54 27.08 -12.91
#